data_b456f82f7b3cfcc06bf9200d2df44c57
#
_entry.id   b456f82f7b3cfcc06bf9200d2df44c57
#
_cell.length_a   1.000
_cell.length_b   1.000
_cell.length_c   1.000
_cell.angle_alpha   90.00
_cell.angle_beta   90.00
_cell.angle_gamma   90.00
#
_symmetry.space_group_name_H-M   'P 1'
#
loop_
_entity.id
_entity.type
_entity.pdbx_description
1 polymer ?
#
loop_
_entity_poly.entity_id
_entity_poly.type
_entity_poly.pdbx_seq_one_letter_code
_entity_poly.pdbx_strand_id
1 'polypeptide(L)'
;MKLHAYPGLTRHHSALLQCFKAGWLVLFCLSLSGCASITLNAVQDGRLVQGGTITGVELMRQGVRSPAQDSMDLQSGDEIWTGPQTIAVLSFMDGARVFVQPATHLRIGSIFVYLGEVLVKVKGYFQVETRYVTAGSEGTQYLVRVDPGDQLRVAVVEDRVGLVSRSQRWNKTILGPGQAARIDGEAPPRVDAKPMSSEEVEDIRRRINDLDALVPQPANAWPLLGGAMAIGIGIGIGQILKDHHSDKPESGSGYGSPPPSDDAGQLDSGVTHREPARPTFPVRPKKPVTSSSPLQ
;
A
#
# COMPACT_ATOMS: atom_id res chain seq x y z
N MET A 1 -72.49 4.95 -48.24
CA MET A 1 -71.70 3.97 -47.46
C MET A 1 -70.61 4.73 -46.78
N LYS A 2 -70.75 4.98 -45.44
CA LYS A 2 -69.76 5.71 -44.63
C LYS A 2 -68.98 4.68 -43.79
N LEU A 3 -67.67 4.53 -44.02
CA LEU A 3 -66.78 3.71 -43.22
C LEU A 3 -66.39 4.49 -41.96
N HIS A 4 -66.79 3.95 -40.80
CA HIS A 4 -66.35 4.46 -39.52
C HIS A 4 -64.94 3.90 -39.24
N ALA A 5 -63.96 4.75 -39.12
CA ALA A 5 -62.64 4.47 -38.63
C ALA A 5 -62.68 4.40 -37.07
N TYR A 6 -62.21 3.28 -36.50
CA TYR A 6 -62.00 3.10 -35.05
C TYR A 6 -60.63 3.63 -34.68
N PRO A 7 -60.54 4.69 -33.85
CA PRO A 7 -59.26 5.11 -33.28
C PRO A 7 -59.15 4.50 -31.87
N GLY A 8 -58.20 3.61 -31.61
CA GLY A 8 -58.06 3.14 -30.21
C GLY A 8 -57.17 1.98 -29.91
N LEU A 9 -56.10 1.66 -30.68
CA LEU A 9 -55.27 0.50 -30.32
C LEU A 9 -53.74 0.69 -30.31
N THR A 10 -53.27 1.89 -30.30
CA THR A 10 -51.81 2.12 -30.42
C THR A 10 -51.10 2.68 -29.17
N ARG A 11 -51.82 2.88 -28.04
CA ARG A 11 -51.24 3.57 -26.87
C ARG A 11 -50.69 2.66 -25.76
N HIS A 12 -50.95 1.35 -25.76
CA HIS A 12 -50.55 0.45 -24.68
C HIS A 12 -49.18 -0.25 -24.88
N HIS A 13 -48.65 -0.28 -26.11
CA HIS A 13 -47.38 -0.95 -26.36
C HIS A 13 -46.12 -0.15 -25.89
N SER A 14 -46.23 1.15 -25.83
CA SER A 14 -45.08 2.01 -25.41
C SER A 14 -44.81 1.96 -23.90
N ALA A 15 -45.85 1.82 -23.07
CA ALA A 15 -45.70 1.76 -21.62
C ALA A 15 -45.06 0.46 -21.13
N LEU A 16 -45.41 -0.67 -21.73
CA LEU A 16 -44.83 -1.98 -21.41
C LEU A 16 -43.34 -2.06 -21.79
N LEU A 17 -42.95 -1.48 -22.91
CA LEU A 17 -41.54 -1.45 -23.33
C LEU A 17 -40.65 -0.58 -22.43
N GLN A 18 -41.20 0.51 -21.87
CA GLN A 18 -40.48 1.34 -20.91
C GLN A 18 -40.30 0.67 -19.55
N CYS A 19 -41.30 -0.05 -19.04
CA CYS A 19 -41.17 -0.82 -17.81
C CYS A 19 -40.14 -1.95 -17.94
N PHE A 20 -40.06 -2.61 -19.10
CA PHE A 20 -39.06 -3.66 -19.33
C PHE A 20 -37.63 -3.11 -19.38
N LYS A 21 -37.43 -1.93 -20.00
CA LYS A 21 -36.10 -1.26 -20.00
C LYS A 21 -35.66 -0.81 -18.62
N ALA A 22 -36.59 -0.26 -17.82
CA ALA A 22 -36.30 0.15 -16.44
C ALA A 22 -35.99 -1.04 -15.54
N GLY A 23 -36.72 -2.15 -15.65
CA GLY A 23 -36.47 -3.38 -14.92
C GLY A 23 -35.11 -4.01 -15.24
N TRP A 24 -34.70 -4.00 -16.49
CA TRP A 24 -33.41 -4.53 -16.92
C TRP A 24 -32.24 -3.68 -16.45
N LEU A 25 -32.42 -2.35 -16.38
CA LEU A 25 -31.40 -1.42 -15.89
C LEU A 25 -31.20 -1.57 -14.38
N VAL A 26 -32.27 -1.78 -13.60
CA VAL A 26 -32.20 -2.07 -12.18
C VAL A 26 -31.56 -3.43 -11.91
N LEU A 27 -31.88 -4.46 -12.69
CA LEU A 27 -31.27 -5.79 -12.56
C LEU A 27 -29.79 -5.77 -12.93
N PHE A 28 -29.40 -4.96 -13.94
CA PHE A 28 -28.01 -4.76 -14.35
C PHE A 28 -27.21 -3.98 -13.28
N CYS A 29 -27.79 -2.97 -12.63
CA CYS A 29 -27.16 -2.26 -11.52
C CYS A 29 -26.97 -3.13 -10.26
N LEU A 30 -27.88 -4.06 -9.99
CA LEU A 30 -27.77 -5.00 -8.88
C LEU A 30 -26.69 -6.08 -9.10
N SER A 31 -26.38 -6.42 -10.36
CA SER A 31 -25.32 -7.39 -10.69
C SER A 31 -23.91 -6.83 -10.65
N LEU A 32 -23.73 -5.49 -10.56
CA LEU A 32 -22.42 -4.83 -10.48
C LEU A 32 -21.87 -4.69 -9.06
N SER A 33 -22.62 -5.09 -8.05
CA SER A 33 -22.15 -5.12 -6.65
C SER A 33 -21.27 -6.36 -6.40
N GLY A 34 -20.23 -6.56 -7.22
CA GLY A 34 -19.17 -7.51 -6.93
C GLY A 34 -18.42 -7.04 -5.69
N CYS A 35 -18.82 -7.47 -4.51
CA CYS A 35 -18.04 -7.28 -3.30
C CYS A 35 -16.69 -7.95 -3.51
N ALA A 36 -15.62 -7.15 -3.62
CA ALA A 36 -14.26 -7.68 -3.53
C ALA A 36 -14.11 -8.32 -2.15
N SER A 37 -14.10 -9.65 -2.11
CA SER A 37 -13.93 -10.40 -0.87
C SER A 37 -12.47 -10.32 -0.46
N ILE A 38 -12.23 -9.93 0.80
CA ILE A 38 -10.92 -9.95 1.45
C ILE A 38 -11.01 -10.99 2.55
N THR A 39 -10.23 -12.06 2.46
CA THR A 39 -10.22 -13.12 3.46
C THR A 39 -9.10 -12.90 4.47
N LEU A 40 -9.43 -13.02 5.75
CA LEU A 40 -8.49 -12.94 6.87
C LEU A 40 -8.03 -14.33 7.29
N ASN A 41 -6.73 -14.54 7.31
CA ASN A 41 -6.07 -15.65 7.96
C ASN A 41 -5.05 -15.12 8.98
N ALA A 42 -4.46 -15.98 9.79
CA ALA A 42 -3.39 -15.59 10.70
C ALA A 42 -2.28 -16.62 10.77
N VAL A 43 -1.08 -16.13 11.08
CA VAL A 43 0.11 -16.94 11.34
C VAL A 43 0.59 -16.66 12.76
N GLN A 44 0.78 -17.72 13.54
CA GLN A 44 1.33 -17.69 14.90
C GLN A 44 2.46 -18.72 14.99
N ASP A 45 3.56 -18.36 15.61
CA ASP A 45 4.73 -19.23 15.77
C ASP A 45 5.17 -19.90 14.45
N GLY A 46 5.10 -19.16 13.33
CA GLY A 46 5.46 -19.65 12.00
C GLY A 46 4.49 -20.69 11.41
N ARG A 47 3.28 -20.82 11.95
CA ARG A 47 2.25 -21.75 11.47
C ARG A 47 0.94 -21.03 11.17
N LEU A 48 0.26 -21.46 10.11
CA LEU A 48 -1.07 -20.99 9.80
C LEU A 48 -2.05 -21.47 10.89
N VAL A 49 -2.80 -20.55 11.46
CA VAL A 49 -3.94 -20.87 12.33
C VAL A 49 -5.04 -21.49 11.47
N GLN A 50 -5.60 -22.60 11.89
CA GLN A 50 -6.64 -23.30 11.15
C GLN A 50 -7.90 -23.44 11.99
N GLY A 51 -8.96 -22.82 11.53
CA GLY A 51 -10.30 -22.89 12.11
C GLY A 51 -10.43 -22.13 13.43
N GLY A 52 -11.66 -21.72 13.74
CA GLY A 52 -12.03 -21.10 15.00
C GLY A 52 -11.54 -19.66 15.19
N THR A 53 -11.49 -19.26 16.45
CA THR A 53 -11.09 -17.89 16.86
C THR A 53 -9.58 -17.73 16.81
N ILE A 54 -9.13 -16.65 16.21
CA ILE A 54 -7.71 -16.29 16.12
C ILE A 54 -7.31 -15.56 17.42
N THR A 55 -6.45 -16.15 18.20
CA THR A 55 -5.88 -15.48 19.37
C THR A 55 -4.94 -14.37 18.91
N GLY A 56 -5.07 -13.16 19.49
CA GLY A 56 -4.20 -12.04 19.17
C GLY A 56 -4.55 -11.30 17.85
N VAL A 57 -5.71 -11.56 17.25
CA VAL A 57 -6.29 -10.67 16.24
C VAL A 57 -7.67 -10.23 16.69
N GLU A 58 -7.86 -8.94 16.79
CA GLU A 58 -9.15 -8.33 17.11
C GLU A 58 -9.69 -7.57 15.92
N LEU A 59 -10.99 -7.70 15.71
CA LEU A 59 -11.76 -7.02 14.67
C LEU A 59 -12.75 -6.06 15.31
N MET A 60 -12.84 -4.84 14.80
CA MET A 60 -13.95 -3.94 15.07
C MET A 60 -14.78 -3.77 13.81
N ARG A 61 -16.03 -4.18 13.88
CA ARG A 61 -17.03 -4.03 12.83
C ARG A 61 -18.22 -3.24 13.37
N GLN A 62 -18.55 -2.12 12.71
CA GLN A 62 -19.66 -1.25 13.13
C GLN A 62 -19.60 -0.84 14.62
N GLY A 63 -18.39 -0.57 15.14
CA GLY A 63 -18.18 -0.19 16.53
C GLY A 63 -18.17 -1.34 17.54
N VAL A 64 -18.42 -2.57 17.11
CA VAL A 64 -18.36 -3.77 17.96
C VAL A 64 -17.02 -4.43 17.81
N ARG A 65 -16.28 -4.56 18.92
CA ARG A 65 -14.98 -5.25 18.98
C ARG A 65 -15.16 -6.71 19.36
N SER A 66 -14.56 -7.60 18.59
CA SER A 66 -14.60 -9.05 18.81
C SER A 66 -13.30 -9.70 18.36
N PRO A 67 -12.94 -10.88 18.88
CA PRO A 67 -11.86 -11.67 18.33
C PRO A 67 -12.16 -12.04 16.88
N ALA A 68 -11.15 -12.00 16.01
CA ALA A 68 -11.28 -12.42 14.64
C ALA A 68 -11.39 -13.94 14.52
N GLN A 69 -11.98 -14.42 13.42
CA GLN A 69 -12.06 -15.84 13.10
C GLN A 69 -11.23 -16.15 11.85
N ASP A 70 -10.69 -17.37 11.82
CA ASP A 70 -9.96 -17.85 10.66
C ASP A 70 -10.84 -17.91 9.42
N SER A 71 -10.29 -17.53 8.28
CA SER A 71 -10.94 -17.55 6.98
C SER A 71 -12.21 -16.69 6.90
N MET A 72 -12.36 -15.69 7.78
CA MET A 72 -13.50 -14.78 7.72
C MET A 72 -13.37 -13.75 6.62
N ASP A 73 -14.50 -13.37 6.03
CA ASP A 73 -14.58 -12.26 5.09
C ASP A 73 -14.58 -10.91 5.82
N LEU A 74 -13.71 -10.02 5.35
CA LEU A 74 -13.61 -8.66 5.83
C LEU A 74 -14.48 -7.71 4.99
N GLN A 75 -14.98 -6.68 5.64
CA GLN A 75 -15.80 -5.64 5.03
C GLN A 75 -15.07 -4.30 5.04
N SER A 76 -15.40 -3.44 4.09
CA SER A 76 -14.92 -2.06 4.11
C SER A 76 -15.36 -1.35 5.40
N GLY A 77 -14.43 -0.71 6.08
CA GLY A 77 -14.63 -0.08 7.37
C GLY A 77 -14.28 -0.94 8.58
N ASP A 78 -14.05 -2.23 8.40
CA ASP A 78 -13.50 -3.07 9.49
C ASP A 78 -12.14 -2.54 9.94
N GLU A 79 -11.88 -2.56 11.23
CA GLU A 79 -10.56 -2.28 11.78
C GLU A 79 -9.97 -3.53 12.40
N ILE A 80 -8.67 -3.72 12.23
CA ILE A 80 -7.93 -4.90 12.68
C ILE A 80 -6.78 -4.47 13.59
N TRP A 81 -6.64 -5.15 14.72
CA TRP A 81 -5.48 -5.06 15.60
C TRP A 81 -4.81 -6.41 15.70
N THR A 82 -3.50 -6.44 15.49
CA THR A 82 -2.67 -7.63 15.74
C THR A 82 -1.95 -7.50 17.07
N GLY A 83 -1.94 -8.58 17.82
CA GLY A 83 -1.17 -8.70 19.05
C GLY A 83 0.34 -8.87 18.78
N PRO A 84 1.15 -8.97 19.84
CA PRO A 84 2.62 -8.94 19.73
C PRO A 84 3.25 -10.18 19.06
N GLN A 85 2.51 -11.28 18.91
CA GLN A 85 3.02 -12.54 18.38
C GLN A 85 2.22 -13.09 17.20
N THR A 86 1.30 -12.27 16.66
CA THR A 86 0.38 -12.72 15.60
C THR A 86 0.54 -11.85 14.38
N ILE A 87 0.67 -12.48 13.22
CA ILE A 87 0.65 -11.86 11.91
C ILE A 87 -0.72 -12.15 11.30
N ALA A 88 -1.47 -11.13 10.92
CA ALA A 88 -2.68 -11.33 10.13
C ALA A 88 -2.35 -11.26 8.63
N VAL A 89 -3.00 -12.11 7.84
CA VAL A 89 -2.82 -12.16 6.39
C VAL A 89 -4.14 -11.83 5.72
N LEU A 90 -4.13 -10.76 4.96
CA LEU A 90 -5.27 -10.32 4.15
C LEU A 90 -5.05 -10.80 2.73
N SER A 91 -5.91 -11.68 2.26
CA SER A 91 -5.89 -12.24 0.92
C SER A 91 -7.00 -11.62 0.09
N PHE A 92 -6.65 -11.00 -1.03
CA PHE A 92 -7.56 -10.35 -1.96
C PHE A 92 -7.85 -11.28 -3.15
N MET A 93 -9.02 -11.15 -3.76
CA MET A 93 -9.45 -11.98 -4.90
C MET A 93 -8.55 -11.84 -6.13
N ASP A 94 -7.90 -10.70 -6.31
CA ASP A 94 -6.94 -10.43 -7.39
C ASP A 94 -5.56 -11.06 -7.15
N GLY A 95 -5.41 -11.77 -6.04
CA GLY A 95 -4.16 -12.41 -5.61
C GLY A 95 -3.20 -11.48 -4.90
N ALA A 96 -3.59 -10.23 -4.62
CA ALA A 96 -2.83 -9.36 -3.72
C ALA A 96 -2.84 -9.90 -2.29
N ARG A 97 -1.76 -9.69 -1.56
CA ARG A 97 -1.62 -10.07 -0.15
C ARG A 97 -1.01 -8.95 0.68
N VAL A 98 -1.59 -8.75 1.85
CA VAL A 98 -1.06 -7.84 2.87
C VAL A 98 -0.82 -8.62 4.14
N PHE A 99 0.44 -8.66 4.57
CA PHE A 99 0.86 -9.31 5.81
C PHE A 99 0.97 -8.26 6.90
N VAL A 100 0.01 -8.26 7.78
CA VAL A 100 -0.12 -7.31 8.89
C VAL A 100 0.75 -7.82 10.04
N GLN A 101 1.87 -7.16 10.28
CA GLN A 101 2.86 -7.57 11.27
C GLN A 101 2.33 -7.43 12.70
N PRO A 102 3.01 -7.99 13.72
CA PRO A 102 2.61 -7.82 15.10
C PRO A 102 2.50 -6.36 15.54
N ALA A 103 1.64 -6.10 16.53
CA ALA A 103 1.39 -4.77 17.11
C ALA A 103 0.97 -3.70 16.06
N THR A 104 0.17 -4.12 15.08
CA THR A 104 -0.31 -3.25 13.99
C THR A 104 -1.80 -2.98 14.14
N HIS A 105 -2.20 -1.74 13.83
CA HIS A 105 -3.58 -1.29 13.72
C HIS A 105 -3.84 -0.74 12.34
N LEU A 106 -4.82 -1.29 11.65
CA LEU A 106 -5.23 -0.84 10.31
C LEU A 106 -6.75 -0.91 10.12
N ARG A 107 -7.24 -0.23 9.07
CA ARG A 107 -8.63 -0.28 8.63
C ARG A 107 -8.71 -0.79 7.19
N ILE A 108 -9.74 -1.60 6.94
CA ILE A 108 -10.09 -2.17 5.64
C ILE A 108 -10.90 -1.16 4.82
N GLY A 109 -10.72 -1.20 3.53
CA GLY A 109 -11.34 -0.32 2.53
C GLY A 109 -10.28 0.05 1.50
N SER A 110 -9.66 1.23 1.60
CA SER A 110 -8.25 1.39 1.29
C SER A 110 -7.49 0.88 2.50
N ILE A 111 -6.45 0.05 2.36
CA ILE A 111 -5.67 -0.39 3.52
C ILE A 111 -5.07 0.85 4.20
N PHE A 112 -5.70 1.29 5.29
CA PHE A 112 -5.27 2.46 6.04
C PHE A 112 -4.54 2.03 7.31
N VAL A 113 -3.23 2.25 7.36
CA VAL A 113 -2.37 1.90 8.49
C VAL A 113 -2.29 3.07 9.48
N TYR A 114 -2.80 2.87 10.69
CA TYR A 114 -2.70 3.84 11.79
C TYR A 114 -1.37 3.73 12.53
N LEU A 115 -0.92 2.50 12.78
CA LEU A 115 0.29 2.18 13.53
C LEU A 115 0.77 0.78 13.16
N GLY A 116 2.09 0.56 13.19
CA GLY A 116 2.70 -0.74 12.97
C GLY A 116 3.22 -0.93 11.56
N GLU A 117 3.36 -2.18 11.12
CA GLU A 117 4.03 -2.54 9.88
C GLU A 117 3.17 -3.48 9.02
N VAL A 118 3.13 -3.22 7.73
CA VAL A 118 2.55 -4.11 6.74
C VAL A 118 3.57 -4.44 5.66
N LEU A 119 3.64 -5.71 5.26
CA LEU A 119 4.34 -6.16 4.08
C LEU A 119 3.31 -6.41 2.99
N VAL A 120 3.59 -5.95 1.79
CA VAL A 120 2.65 -5.99 0.67
C VAL A 120 3.25 -6.77 -0.49
N LYS A 121 2.47 -7.69 -1.05
CA LYS A 121 2.79 -8.44 -2.27
C LYS A 121 1.62 -8.35 -3.23
N VAL A 122 1.82 -7.71 -4.36
CA VAL A 122 0.75 -7.44 -5.33
C VAL A 122 1.23 -7.65 -6.75
N LYS A 123 0.31 -8.02 -7.64
CA LYS A 123 0.56 -8.18 -9.08
C LYS A 123 -0.03 -7.05 -9.92
N GLY A 124 -0.97 -6.32 -9.36
CA GLY A 124 -1.68 -5.22 -10.00
C GLY A 124 -1.54 -3.94 -9.20
N TYR A 125 -2.48 -3.04 -9.46
CA TYR A 125 -2.54 -1.76 -8.78
C TYR A 125 -3.01 -1.92 -7.33
N PHE A 126 -2.26 -1.36 -6.39
CA PHE A 126 -2.58 -1.41 -4.96
C PHE A 126 -2.18 -0.14 -4.22
N GLN A 127 -2.92 0.20 -3.17
CA GLN A 127 -2.66 1.37 -2.34
C GLN A 127 -2.65 1.02 -0.85
N VAL A 128 -1.66 1.57 -0.15
CA VAL A 128 -1.64 1.65 1.30
C VAL A 128 -1.70 3.12 1.69
N GLU A 129 -2.68 3.45 2.48
CA GLU A 129 -2.84 4.80 3.01
C GLU A 129 -2.35 4.88 4.45
N THR A 130 -1.86 6.05 4.81
CA THR A 130 -1.55 6.45 6.18
C THR A 130 -2.18 7.80 6.45
N ARG A 131 -1.95 8.38 7.62
CA ARG A 131 -2.50 9.69 7.96
C ARG A 131 -2.10 10.79 6.96
N TYR A 132 -0.87 10.78 6.48
CA TYR A 132 -0.32 11.87 5.66
C TYR A 132 0.08 11.47 4.25
N VAL A 133 0.24 10.19 3.99
CA VAL A 133 0.81 9.67 2.74
C VAL A 133 -0.03 8.53 2.19
N THR A 134 -0.17 8.49 0.88
CA THR A 134 -0.63 7.33 0.13
C THR A 134 0.56 6.72 -0.61
N ALA A 135 0.84 5.45 -0.37
CA ALA A 135 1.81 4.65 -1.09
C ALA A 135 1.07 3.79 -2.13
N GLY A 136 1.22 4.14 -3.40
CA GLY A 136 0.60 3.44 -4.53
C GLY A 136 1.63 2.66 -5.33
N SER A 137 1.28 1.43 -5.72
CA SER A 137 2.17 0.51 -6.44
C SER A 137 1.44 -0.20 -7.57
N GLU A 138 2.21 -0.73 -8.49
CA GLU A 138 1.74 -1.57 -9.59
C GLU A 138 2.68 -2.76 -9.73
N GLY A 139 2.23 -3.95 -9.24
CA GLY A 139 2.97 -5.20 -9.34
C GLY A 139 4.28 -5.24 -8.54
N THR A 140 4.23 -5.14 -7.21
CA THR A 140 5.46 -4.98 -6.41
C THR A 140 5.43 -5.68 -5.06
N GLN A 141 6.60 -5.79 -4.43
CA GLN A 141 6.80 -6.13 -3.03
C GLN A 141 7.40 -4.94 -2.28
N TYR A 142 6.75 -4.53 -1.19
CA TYR A 142 7.21 -3.40 -0.39
C TYR A 142 6.72 -3.47 1.05
N LEU A 143 7.36 -2.67 1.89
CA LEU A 143 7.04 -2.50 3.31
C LEU A 143 6.53 -1.08 3.55
N VAL A 144 5.49 -0.97 4.37
CA VAL A 144 5.02 0.30 4.95
C VAL A 144 5.00 0.15 6.45
N ARG A 145 5.69 1.04 7.17
CA ARG A 145 5.72 1.07 8.62
C ARG A 145 5.41 2.46 9.14
N VAL A 146 4.47 2.53 10.06
CA VAL A 146 4.07 3.74 10.78
C VAL A 146 4.48 3.57 12.23
N ASP A 147 5.44 4.34 12.67
CA ASP A 147 5.91 4.37 14.06
C ASP A 147 5.11 5.40 14.88
N PRO A 148 5.13 5.29 16.24
CA PRO A 148 4.55 6.32 17.10
C PRO A 148 5.13 7.70 16.79
N GLY A 149 4.26 8.73 16.77
CA GLY A 149 4.66 10.09 16.39
C GLY A 149 4.58 10.38 14.90
N ASP A 150 3.82 9.55 14.16
CA ASP A 150 3.54 9.74 12.73
C ASP A 150 4.80 9.66 11.83
N GLN A 151 5.81 8.93 12.27
CA GLN A 151 6.97 8.62 11.43
C GLN A 151 6.63 7.45 10.52
N LEU A 152 6.76 7.68 9.22
CA LEU A 152 6.49 6.69 8.20
C LEU A 152 7.80 6.22 7.55
N ARG A 153 7.95 4.92 7.36
CA ARG A 153 8.97 4.32 6.51
C ARG A 153 8.31 3.51 5.40
N VAL A 154 8.76 3.74 4.17
CA VAL A 154 8.41 2.91 3.01
C VAL A 154 9.69 2.37 2.41
N ALA A 155 9.76 1.05 2.19
CA ALA A 155 10.90 0.35 1.63
C ALA A 155 10.45 -0.55 0.47
N VAL A 156 11.08 -0.41 -0.69
CA VAL A 156 10.69 -1.11 -1.93
C VAL A 156 11.65 -2.23 -2.22
N VAL A 157 11.13 -3.45 -2.36
CA VAL A 157 11.91 -4.65 -2.68
C VAL A 157 11.95 -4.88 -4.19
N GLU A 158 10.81 -4.74 -4.85
CA GLU A 158 10.65 -4.98 -6.28
C GLU A 158 9.86 -3.82 -6.90
N ASP A 159 10.10 -3.55 -8.19
CA ASP A 159 9.40 -2.55 -8.98
C ASP A 159 9.41 -1.12 -8.37
N ARG A 160 8.28 -0.42 -8.39
CA ARG A 160 8.21 0.98 -7.98
C ARG A 160 6.99 1.27 -7.10
N VAL A 161 7.20 2.18 -6.15
CA VAL A 161 6.13 2.72 -5.29
C VAL A 161 6.11 4.25 -5.43
N GLY A 162 4.96 4.79 -5.78
CA GLY A 162 4.72 6.23 -5.78
C GLY A 162 4.18 6.70 -4.43
N LEU A 163 4.85 7.66 -3.82
CA LEU A 163 4.43 8.33 -2.60
C LEU A 163 3.74 9.64 -2.94
N VAL A 164 2.55 9.86 -2.40
CA VAL A 164 1.75 11.07 -2.62
C VAL A 164 1.32 11.66 -1.28
N SER A 165 1.52 12.97 -1.12
CA SER A 165 1.01 13.69 0.06
C SER A 165 -0.52 13.76 0.01
N ARG A 166 -1.20 13.35 1.08
CA ARG A 166 -2.67 13.47 1.19
C ARG A 166 -3.12 14.93 1.34
N SER A 167 -2.27 15.78 1.90
CA SER A 167 -2.49 17.23 2.03
C SER A 167 -1.93 18.04 0.86
N GLN A 168 -1.40 17.39 -0.18
CA GLN A 168 -0.80 18.02 -1.38
C GLN A 168 0.35 18.99 -1.07
N ARG A 169 1.05 18.81 0.05
CA ARG A 169 2.13 19.71 0.47
C ARG A 169 3.43 19.52 -0.29
N TRP A 170 3.58 18.42 -0.98
CA TRP A 170 4.77 18.12 -1.79
C TRP A 170 4.38 17.28 -3.01
N ASN A 171 5.23 17.36 -4.04
CA ASN A 171 5.04 16.61 -5.27
C ASN A 171 5.29 15.12 -5.05
N LYS A 172 4.69 14.31 -5.89
CA LYS A 172 4.90 12.88 -5.92
C LYS A 172 6.38 12.52 -5.90
N THR A 173 6.74 11.54 -5.06
CA THR A 173 8.06 10.91 -5.01
C THR A 173 7.95 9.46 -5.43
N ILE A 174 8.82 8.99 -6.33
CA ILE A 174 8.86 7.60 -6.77
C ILE A 174 10.07 6.93 -6.14
N LEU A 175 9.85 5.78 -5.51
CA LEU A 175 10.89 4.89 -5.02
C LEU A 175 11.02 3.71 -5.98
N GLY A 176 12.26 3.39 -6.35
CA GLY A 176 12.62 2.20 -7.13
C GLY A 176 13.04 1.02 -6.25
N PRO A 177 13.37 -0.12 -6.87
CA PRO A 177 13.85 -1.30 -6.16
C PRO A 177 15.07 -0.99 -5.28
N GLY A 178 15.09 -1.53 -4.07
CA GLY A 178 16.16 -1.30 -3.11
C GLY A 178 16.17 0.10 -2.48
N GLN A 179 15.22 0.96 -2.77
CA GLN A 179 15.12 2.28 -2.15
C GLN A 179 14.18 2.29 -0.95
N ALA A 180 14.52 3.11 0.02
CA ALA A 180 13.65 3.43 1.14
C ALA A 180 13.53 4.93 1.34
N ALA A 181 12.41 5.36 1.92
CA ALA A 181 12.17 6.73 2.32
C ALA A 181 11.58 6.80 3.72
N ARG A 182 11.91 7.88 4.42
CA ARG A 182 11.30 8.26 5.70
C ARG A 182 10.54 9.55 5.55
N ILE A 183 9.38 9.61 6.18
CA ILE A 183 8.50 10.78 6.16
C ILE A 183 8.10 11.09 7.60
N ASP A 184 8.29 12.33 8.03
CA ASP A 184 7.93 12.82 9.35
C ASP A 184 6.67 13.68 9.22
N GLY A 185 5.52 13.13 9.58
CA GLY A 185 4.22 13.79 9.46
C GLY A 185 3.92 14.24 8.03
N GLU A 186 3.75 15.53 7.82
CA GLU A 186 3.45 16.14 6.51
C GLU A 186 4.68 16.58 5.71
N ALA A 187 5.89 16.32 6.24
CA ALA A 187 7.13 16.72 5.57
C ALA A 187 7.35 15.94 4.26
N PRO A 188 8.11 16.49 3.31
CA PRO A 188 8.48 15.73 2.11
C PRO A 188 9.26 14.46 2.45
N PRO A 189 9.14 13.40 1.64
CA PRO A 189 9.90 12.19 1.83
C PRO A 189 11.41 12.45 1.80
N ARG A 190 12.10 11.93 2.78
CA ARG A 190 13.56 11.83 2.76
C ARG A 190 13.93 10.47 2.22
N VAL A 191 14.26 10.42 0.94
CA VAL A 191 14.78 9.21 0.31
C VAL A 191 16.19 8.97 0.84
N ASP A 192 16.47 7.76 1.31
CA ASP A 192 17.78 7.39 1.80
C ASP A 192 18.82 7.57 0.67
N ALA A 193 19.92 8.27 0.96
CA ALA A 193 20.96 8.59 -0.03
C ALA A 193 21.69 7.33 -0.56
N LYS A 194 21.66 6.25 0.23
CA LYS A 194 22.17 4.93 -0.16
C LYS A 194 21.01 3.96 -0.30
N PRO A 195 21.03 3.06 -1.29
CA PRO A 195 20.12 1.95 -1.35
C PRO A 195 20.16 1.13 -0.06
N MET A 196 19.08 0.45 0.25
CA MET A 196 19.08 -0.58 1.31
C MET A 196 20.19 -1.59 1.05
N SER A 197 20.74 -2.18 2.10
CA SER A 197 21.70 -3.27 1.95
C SER A 197 21.03 -4.47 1.25
N SER A 198 21.80 -5.27 0.52
CA SER A 198 21.28 -6.50 -0.09
C SER A 198 20.69 -7.44 0.96
N GLU A 199 21.24 -7.44 2.17
CA GLU A 199 20.74 -8.24 3.29
C GLU A 199 19.35 -7.76 3.75
N GLU A 200 19.13 -6.45 3.85
CA GLU A 200 17.85 -5.87 4.23
C GLU A 200 16.76 -6.15 3.17
N VAL A 201 17.10 -5.98 1.90
CA VAL A 201 16.18 -6.29 0.79
C VAL A 201 15.80 -7.76 0.81
N GLU A 202 16.78 -8.64 1.00
CA GLU A 202 16.55 -10.09 1.02
C GLU A 202 15.78 -10.52 2.28
N ASP A 203 15.99 -9.87 3.42
CA ASP A 203 15.21 -10.14 4.62
C ASP A 203 13.73 -9.81 4.42
N ILE A 204 13.41 -8.63 3.88
CA ILE A 204 12.02 -8.26 3.59
C ILE A 204 11.41 -9.24 2.57
N ARG A 205 12.15 -9.57 1.50
CA ARG A 205 11.70 -10.52 0.47
C ARG A 205 11.41 -11.89 1.06
N ARG A 206 12.33 -12.43 1.86
CA ARG A 206 12.19 -13.72 2.54
C ARG A 206 10.96 -13.73 3.44
N ARG A 207 10.78 -12.72 4.29
CA ARG A 207 9.60 -12.60 5.16
C ARG A 207 8.30 -12.63 4.37
N ILE A 208 8.23 -11.92 3.25
CA ILE A 208 7.05 -11.93 2.36
C ILE A 208 6.82 -13.32 1.79
N ASN A 209 7.86 -13.96 1.24
CA ASN A 209 7.72 -15.24 0.56
C ASN A 209 7.41 -16.39 1.54
N ASP A 210 8.03 -16.39 2.71
CA ASP A 210 7.77 -17.38 3.76
C ASP A 210 6.32 -17.31 4.23
N LEU A 211 5.80 -16.09 4.47
CA LEU A 211 4.41 -15.89 4.85
C LEU A 211 3.43 -16.23 3.70
N ASP A 212 3.79 -15.90 2.46
CA ASP A 212 2.99 -16.21 1.28
C ASP A 212 2.86 -17.71 1.05
N ALA A 213 3.92 -18.47 1.34
CA ALA A 213 3.92 -19.92 1.20
C ALA A 213 3.04 -20.65 2.24
N LEU A 214 2.82 -20.03 3.40
CA LEU A 214 1.98 -20.62 4.46
C LEU A 214 0.49 -20.52 4.16
N VAL A 215 0.06 -19.51 3.41
CA VAL A 215 -1.36 -19.23 3.20
C VAL A 215 -1.82 -19.75 1.85
N PRO A 216 -2.86 -20.61 1.80
CA PRO A 216 -3.40 -21.12 0.55
C PRO A 216 -3.79 -20.00 -0.41
N GLN A 217 -3.60 -20.21 -1.70
CA GLN A 217 -4.14 -19.29 -2.72
C GLN A 217 -5.67 -19.35 -2.66
N PRO A 218 -6.38 -18.23 -2.73
CA PRO A 218 -7.83 -18.25 -2.80
C PRO A 218 -8.26 -19.11 -4.00
N ALA A 219 -9.20 -20.05 -3.76
CA ALA A 219 -9.63 -21.03 -4.75
C ALA A 219 -10.18 -20.43 -6.07
N ASN A 220 -10.45 -19.13 -6.07
CA ASN A 220 -11.02 -18.37 -7.19
C ASN A 220 -10.01 -17.37 -7.80
N ALA A 221 -8.72 -17.55 -7.58
CA ALA A 221 -7.72 -16.85 -8.36
C ALA A 221 -7.77 -17.38 -9.81
N TRP A 222 -8.81 -17.01 -10.55
CA TRP A 222 -8.88 -17.25 -11.98
C TRP A 222 -7.66 -16.62 -12.61
N PRO A 223 -6.96 -17.33 -13.50
CA PRO A 223 -5.97 -16.68 -14.34
C PRO A 223 -6.73 -15.60 -15.11
N LEU A 224 -6.55 -14.36 -14.73
CA LEU A 224 -7.10 -13.21 -15.44
C LEU A 224 -6.50 -13.23 -16.84
N LEU A 225 -7.26 -13.82 -17.77
CA LEU A 225 -7.12 -13.54 -19.19
C LEU A 225 -7.28 -12.02 -19.33
N GLY A 226 -6.14 -11.33 -19.37
CA GLY A 226 -5.89 -10.00 -19.83
C GLY A 226 -7.07 -9.00 -19.77
N GLY A 227 -7.49 -8.59 -18.60
CA GLY A 227 -8.47 -7.55 -18.45
C GLY A 227 -8.34 -6.87 -17.10
N ALA A 228 -7.82 -5.65 -17.09
CA ALA A 228 -7.76 -4.80 -15.91
C ALA A 228 -9.17 -4.55 -15.36
N MET A 229 -9.62 -5.38 -14.43
CA MET A 229 -10.69 -5.02 -13.52
C MET A 229 -10.07 -4.16 -12.41
N ALA A 230 -9.91 -2.88 -12.71
CA ALA A 230 -9.70 -1.87 -11.70
C ALA A 230 -10.92 -1.90 -10.76
N ILE A 231 -10.78 -2.51 -9.60
CA ILE A 231 -11.72 -2.30 -8.50
C ILE A 231 -11.63 -0.81 -8.18
N GLY A 232 -12.73 -0.11 -8.48
CA GLY A 232 -12.82 1.35 -8.40
C GLY A 232 -12.61 1.87 -6.98
N ILE A 233 -11.39 2.15 -6.66
CA ILE A 233 -11.01 3.01 -5.54
C ILE A 233 -10.16 4.13 -6.12
N GLY A 234 -10.83 5.26 -6.38
CA GLY A 234 -10.19 6.58 -6.52
C GLY A 234 -9.31 6.84 -7.73
N ILE A 235 -9.93 7.42 -8.68
CA ILE A 235 -9.54 8.14 -9.90
C ILE A 235 -8.22 8.98 -9.85
N GLY A 236 -7.27 8.74 -8.96
CA GLY A 236 -6.12 9.64 -8.83
C GLY A 236 -4.75 9.09 -9.22
N ILE A 237 -4.54 7.78 -9.20
CA ILE A 237 -3.18 7.24 -9.31
C ILE A 237 -2.88 6.58 -10.65
N GLY A 238 -3.89 6.20 -11.45
CA GLY A 238 -3.66 5.74 -12.83
C GLY A 238 -2.98 6.80 -13.70
N GLN A 239 -3.22 8.09 -13.44
CA GLN A 239 -2.47 9.20 -14.03
C GLN A 239 -1.07 9.35 -13.44
N ILE A 240 -0.89 8.90 -12.21
CA ILE A 240 0.36 9.07 -11.46
C ILE A 240 1.53 8.29 -12.09
N LEU A 241 1.30 7.13 -12.69
CA LEU A 241 2.35 6.31 -13.32
C LEU A 241 2.46 6.52 -14.83
N LYS A 242 1.42 7.05 -15.50
CA LYS A 242 1.42 7.29 -16.95
C LYS A 242 2.30 8.47 -17.40
N ASP A 243 2.42 9.51 -16.57
CA ASP A 243 3.17 10.73 -16.97
C ASP A 243 4.69 10.53 -17.08
N HIS A 244 5.20 9.36 -16.71
CA HIS A 244 6.65 9.07 -16.79
C HIS A 244 7.05 8.14 -17.95
N HIS A 245 6.10 7.70 -18.80
CA HIS A 245 6.43 6.80 -19.92
C HIS A 245 6.66 7.53 -21.25
N SER A 246 6.60 8.87 -21.28
CA SER A 246 6.74 9.66 -22.51
C SER A 246 8.14 10.20 -22.79
N ASP A 247 9.08 10.06 -21.87
CA ASP A 247 10.47 10.45 -22.13
C ASP A 247 11.34 9.24 -22.51
N LYS A 248 11.03 8.68 -23.68
CA LYS A 248 11.96 7.82 -24.40
C LYS A 248 12.96 8.74 -25.09
N PRO A 249 14.27 8.71 -24.77
CA PRO A 249 15.24 9.48 -25.54
C PRO A 249 15.28 8.86 -26.95
N GLU A 250 15.01 9.69 -27.95
CA GLU A 250 15.28 9.36 -29.33
C GLU A 250 16.78 9.03 -29.46
N SER A 251 17.06 7.85 -29.98
CA SER A 251 18.40 7.41 -30.37
C SER A 251 18.82 8.18 -31.61
N GLY A 252 19.45 9.33 -31.43
CA GLY A 252 20.20 10.02 -32.47
C GLY A 252 21.54 9.34 -32.65
N SER A 253 21.68 8.58 -33.71
CA SER A 253 22.97 8.07 -34.19
C SER A 253 23.78 9.27 -34.73
N GLY A 254 24.84 9.64 -34.03
CA GLY A 254 25.80 10.64 -34.47
C GLY A 254 27.21 10.14 -34.13
N TYR A 255 27.88 9.54 -35.09
CA TYR A 255 29.32 9.29 -35.04
C TYR A 255 30.08 10.60 -35.02
N GLY A 256 30.83 10.86 -33.95
CA GLY A 256 31.74 11.98 -33.85
C GLY A 256 32.88 11.59 -32.92
N SER A 257 34.05 11.26 -33.54
CA SER A 257 35.29 10.99 -32.84
C SER A 257 35.79 12.22 -32.11
N PRO A 258 36.37 12.12 -30.91
CA PRO A 258 37.04 13.23 -30.24
C PRO A 258 38.46 13.42 -30.73
N PRO A 259 38.96 14.66 -30.82
CA PRO A 259 40.36 14.92 -31.09
C PRO A 259 41.24 14.77 -29.80
N PRO A 260 42.51 14.51 -29.93
CA PRO A 260 43.42 14.43 -28.80
C PRO A 260 43.84 15.83 -28.35
N SER A 261 43.92 16.04 -27.04
CA SER A 261 44.59 17.21 -26.45
C SER A 261 45.65 16.76 -25.45
N ASP A 262 46.87 16.95 -25.83
CA ASP A 262 48.01 17.12 -24.96
C ASP A 262 47.79 18.41 -24.17
N ASP A 263 47.96 18.43 -22.85
CA ASP A 263 48.84 19.34 -22.19
C ASP A 263 49.05 18.98 -20.70
N ALA A 264 50.31 18.95 -20.37
CA ALA A 264 50.84 18.79 -19.04
C ALA A 264 50.82 20.16 -18.32
N GLY A 265 50.34 20.18 -17.10
CA GLY A 265 50.35 21.37 -16.23
C GLY A 265 50.31 21.00 -14.77
N GLN A 266 51.49 20.72 -14.25
CA GLN A 266 51.83 20.60 -12.83
C GLN A 266 51.73 21.97 -12.15
N LEU A 267 50.95 22.13 -11.08
CA LEU A 267 51.19 23.15 -10.03
C LEU A 267 50.56 22.74 -8.69
N ASP A 268 51.46 22.56 -7.81
CA ASP A 268 51.54 22.57 -6.36
C ASP A 268 50.67 23.65 -5.67
N SER A 269 50.03 23.26 -4.57
CA SER A 269 50.00 23.99 -3.31
C SER A 269 48.81 23.61 -2.41
N GLY A 270 49.13 22.98 -1.34
CA GLY A 270 48.76 23.15 0.06
C GLY A 270 47.39 23.78 0.41
N VAL A 271 46.43 22.92 0.76
CA VAL A 271 45.31 23.37 1.61
C VAL A 271 45.21 22.44 2.82
N THR A 272 45.58 22.98 3.95
CA THR A 272 45.44 22.43 5.30
C THR A 272 43.95 22.20 5.61
N HIS A 273 43.53 20.98 5.73
CA HIS A 273 42.23 20.61 6.25
C HIS A 273 42.15 20.96 7.75
N ARG A 274 41.40 21.99 8.06
CA ARG A 274 40.94 22.30 9.42
C ARG A 274 39.72 21.46 9.71
N GLU A 275 39.90 20.49 10.61
CA GLU A 275 38.81 19.64 11.15
C GLU A 275 37.81 20.53 11.90
N PRO A 276 36.48 20.45 11.61
CA PRO A 276 35.48 21.20 12.36
C PRO A 276 35.28 20.56 13.74
N ALA A 277 35.35 21.40 14.79
CA ALA A 277 35.17 21.05 16.18
C ALA A 277 33.81 20.34 16.41
N ARG A 278 33.83 19.20 17.12
CA ARG A 278 32.64 18.48 17.57
C ARG A 278 31.81 19.34 18.53
N PRO A 279 30.51 19.45 18.34
CA PRO A 279 29.64 20.12 19.31
C PRO A 279 29.55 19.28 20.60
N THR A 280 29.91 19.90 21.71
CA THR A 280 29.73 19.38 23.07
C THR A 280 28.28 19.55 23.47
N PHE A 281 27.58 18.45 23.70
CA PHE A 281 26.22 18.47 24.25
C PHE A 281 26.27 18.69 25.77
N PRO A 282 25.35 19.51 26.35
CA PRO A 282 25.26 19.70 27.77
C PRO A 282 24.78 18.44 28.47
N VAL A 283 25.49 17.99 29.48
CA VAL A 283 25.18 16.86 30.33
C VAL A 283 23.96 17.20 31.18
N ARG A 284 22.89 16.42 31.03
CA ARG A 284 21.66 16.55 31.83
C ARG A 284 21.95 16.21 33.28
N PRO A 285 21.55 17.05 34.27
CA PRO A 285 21.75 16.73 35.69
C PRO A 285 20.88 15.54 36.11
N LYS A 286 21.48 14.57 36.82
CA LYS A 286 20.80 13.44 37.44
C LYS A 286 19.82 13.94 38.50
N LYS A 287 18.54 13.48 38.41
CA LYS A 287 17.54 13.68 39.45
C LYS A 287 17.97 12.94 40.73
N PRO A 288 17.79 13.55 41.93
CA PRO A 288 18.08 12.87 43.20
C PRO A 288 17.09 11.73 43.44
N VAL A 289 17.61 10.59 43.86
CA VAL A 289 16.84 9.42 44.29
C VAL A 289 16.30 9.73 45.69
N THR A 290 15.01 9.90 45.84
CA THR A 290 14.33 9.96 47.13
C THR A 290 14.16 8.52 47.63
N SER A 291 14.91 8.19 48.67
CA SER A 291 14.75 6.97 49.47
C SER A 291 13.52 7.12 50.35
N SER A 292 12.47 6.34 50.10
CA SER A 292 11.36 6.17 51.05
C SER A 292 11.69 5.01 51.99
N SER A 293 11.85 5.35 53.28
CA SER A 293 11.95 4.40 54.40
C SER A 293 10.59 3.71 54.62
N PRO A 294 10.56 2.45 55.04
CA PRO A 294 9.33 1.77 55.48
C PRO A 294 8.97 2.20 56.89
N LEU A 295 7.71 2.54 57.11
CA LEU A 295 7.12 2.64 58.43
C LEU A 295 6.55 1.29 58.85
N GLN A 296 6.76 0.98 60.11
CA GLN A 296 6.34 -0.16 60.91
C GLN A 296 4.82 -0.41 60.88
#